data_d915b28ed052676d7aa2623a21cd1da4
#
_entry.id   d915b28ed052676d7aa2623a21cd1da4
#
_cell.length_a   1.000
_cell.length_b   1.000
_cell.length_c   1.000
_cell.angle_alpha   90.00
_cell.angle_beta   90.00
_cell.angle_gamma   90.00
#
_symmetry.space_group_name_H-M   'P 1'
#
loop_
_entity.id
_entity.type
_entity.pdbx_description
1 polymer ?
#
loop_
_entity_poly.entity_id
_entity_poly.type
_entity_poly.pdbx_seq_one_letter_code
_entity_poly.pdbx_strand_id
1 'polypeptide(L)'
;MNGKVPFLRCIVYNGVGQQTDSFLLSLKYFISLKHRIERIAMACTTILVGKKASYDGSTLVARNEDCGSDGFTAKRFEVVLPENQPKVYRSVLSHVEIPLPENPMRYTAMPDADLKIGQWAAVGVNTCNVSMSATETLTTNVRVQGADPMVEYIPAQGKEGEEGYVPEVAGGIGEEDMVTIVLPYIKSAREGVLRLGSLLEKYGTYENNGIAFQDVNEIWWLETIGGHHWMARRVPDDCYVIMPNQLGLDHFDFEDAYGAQKDYLCSDDLKEFMEKHHLNLSFDQDFNPRDAFGSHSDADHVYNTPRAWVAQRFLNPTENRWDGLDADYRPTADDIPWCRVAERKITVEDVKEILSNHYQGTPYDPYGSKGDTSLHGLFRPIGINRNSQLACVQIRPYMPESCRTIEWVTFASNVFNAFCPLYVNVNRAPHYFTYTPAHVSTDSFYWASRLMAALSDPHFSQNIAHVEHYQENVGWRSYKLLEEWDKLVLEKDMSYEGSASLLEEANEAIAKMLREETDTALDNVLEVTSRLMKNAFARADR
;
A
#
# COMPACT_ATOMS: atom_id res chain seq x y z
N MET A 1 -37.83 25.03 -9.16
CA MET A 1 -38.97 24.41 -8.45
C MET A 1 -38.42 23.81 -7.16
N ASN A 2 -38.84 24.36 -6.03
CA ASN A 2 -38.32 24.02 -4.69
C ASN A 2 -38.94 22.71 -4.18
N GLY A 3 -38.12 21.69 -3.98
CA GLY A 3 -38.50 20.45 -3.30
C GLY A 3 -37.94 20.41 -1.87
N LYS A 4 -38.81 20.66 -0.88
CA LYS A 4 -38.51 20.56 0.55
C LYS A 4 -38.49 19.08 0.97
N VAL A 5 -37.43 18.66 1.66
CA VAL A 5 -37.34 17.39 2.40
C VAL A 5 -38.17 17.49 3.68
N PRO A 6 -39.00 16.49 4.06
CA PRO A 6 -39.82 16.56 5.28
C PRO A 6 -39.00 16.25 6.53
N PHE A 7 -39.06 17.16 7.50
CA PHE A 7 -38.58 16.97 8.85
C PHE A 7 -39.44 15.90 9.58
N LEU A 8 -38.80 14.83 10.05
CA LEU A 8 -39.42 13.94 11.04
C LEU A 8 -39.49 14.65 12.41
N ARG A 9 -40.69 14.95 12.86
CA ARG A 9 -40.94 15.37 14.24
C ARG A 9 -40.87 14.15 15.17
N CYS A 10 -39.82 14.05 15.98
CA CYS A 10 -39.81 13.16 17.13
C CYS A 10 -40.66 13.78 18.27
N ILE A 11 -41.65 13.02 18.74
CA ILE A 11 -42.43 13.33 19.93
C ILE A 11 -41.54 13.02 21.13
N VAL A 12 -41.25 14.05 21.92
CA VAL A 12 -40.50 13.91 23.17
C VAL A 12 -41.47 13.54 24.27
N TYR A 13 -41.36 12.34 24.82
CA TYR A 13 -41.93 11.98 26.12
C TYR A 13 -40.97 12.42 27.23
N ASN A 14 -41.39 13.35 28.06
CA ASN A 14 -40.68 13.77 29.27
C ASN A 14 -40.77 12.69 30.34
N GLY A 15 -39.65 12.17 30.75
CA GLY A 15 -39.51 11.31 31.92
C GLY A 15 -38.35 10.35 31.79
N VAL A 16 -37.16 10.77 32.13
CA VAL A 16 -35.98 10.10 32.70
C VAL A 16 -34.73 10.90 32.26
N GLY A 17 -34.37 11.86 33.04
CA GLY A 17 -33.30 12.80 32.67
C GLY A 17 -31.95 12.46 33.30
N GLN A 18 -31.35 11.31 33.06
CA GLN A 18 -29.92 11.06 33.32
C GLN A 18 -29.33 9.93 32.46
N GLN A 19 -30.12 9.05 31.84
CA GLN A 19 -29.60 7.99 30.93
C GLN A 19 -29.46 8.43 29.46
N THR A 20 -30.16 9.52 29.07
CA THR A 20 -30.14 10.02 27.68
C THR A 20 -28.85 10.75 27.29
N ASP A 21 -28.20 11.42 28.24
CA ASP A 21 -26.95 12.16 27.95
C ASP A 21 -25.74 11.22 27.77
N SER A 22 -25.69 10.13 28.53
CA SER A 22 -24.65 9.12 28.38
C SER A 22 -24.79 8.36 27.05
N PHE A 23 -25.99 8.01 26.64
CA PHE A 23 -26.28 7.35 25.38
C PHE A 23 -26.01 8.27 24.16
N LEU A 24 -26.36 9.54 24.25
CA LEU A 24 -26.11 10.54 23.22
C LEU A 24 -24.60 10.90 23.11
N LEU A 25 -23.88 10.90 24.23
CA LEU A 25 -22.42 11.07 24.25
C LEU A 25 -21.72 9.85 23.69
N SER A 26 -22.15 8.65 24.03
CA SER A 26 -21.66 7.39 23.47
C SER A 26 -21.96 7.30 21.97
N LEU A 27 -23.16 7.65 21.54
CA LEU A 27 -23.54 7.66 20.12
C LEU A 27 -22.75 8.72 19.32
N LYS A 28 -22.53 9.92 19.88
CA LYS A 28 -21.67 10.94 19.26
C LYS A 28 -20.21 10.51 19.20
N TYR A 29 -19.72 9.82 20.22
CA TYR A 29 -18.37 9.26 20.23
C TYR A 29 -18.24 8.10 19.23
N PHE A 30 -19.24 7.23 19.16
CA PHE A 30 -19.33 6.13 18.18
C PHE A 30 -19.40 6.66 16.75
N ILE A 31 -20.23 7.68 16.49
CA ILE A 31 -20.31 8.35 15.19
C ILE A 31 -19.00 9.09 14.88
N SER A 32 -18.35 9.70 15.86
CA SER A 32 -17.05 10.35 15.71
C SER A 32 -15.93 9.32 15.45
N LEU A 33 -15.95 8.17 16.15
CA LEU A 33 -14.99 7.09 15.94
C LEU A 33 -15.21 6.40 14.59
N LYS A 34 -16.44 6.10 14.23
CA LYS A 34 -16.81 5.54 12.92
C LYS A 34 -16.43 6.49 11.78
N HIS A 35 -16.68 7.80 11.90
CA HIS A 35 -16.19 8.80 10.95
C HIS A 35 -14.65 8.95 10.95
N ARG A 36 -13.99 8.66 12.07
CA ARG A 36 -12.53 8.66 12.15
C ARG A 36 -11.93 7.43 11.48
N ILE A 37 -12.55 6.26 11.66
CA ILE A 37 -12.16 5.00 11.00
C ILE A 37 -12.49 5.06 9.50
N GLU A 38 -13.66 5.57 9.10
CA GLU A 38 -14.00 5.82 7.69
C GLU A 38 -13.07 6.85 7.01
N ARG A 39 -12.42 7.74 7.78
CA ARG A 39 -11.38 8.67 7.30
C ARG A 39 -9.99 8.03 7.18
N ILE A 40 -9.76 6.91 7.84
CA ILE A 40 -8.46 6.20 7.88
C ILE A 40 -8.41 5.09 6.81
N ALA A 41 -9.52 4.75 6.14
CA ALA A 41 -9.50 3.74 5.09
C ALA A 41 -8.45 4.11 4.02
N MET A 42 -7.30 3.47 4.10
CA MET A 42 -6.18 3.64 3.18
C MET A 42 -6.52 2.92 1.88
N ALA A 43 -6.34 3.59 0.78
CA ALA A 43 -6.62 3.02 -0.52
C ALA A 43 -5.31 2.85 -1.27
N CYS A 44 -4.90 1.64 -1.52
CA CYS A 44 -3.59 1.27 -2.03
C CYS A 44 -3.67 0.57 -3.38
N THR A 45 -2.54 0.31 -4.02
CA THR A 45 -2.42 -0.58 -5.17
C THR A 45 -1.08 -1.28 -5.09
N THR A 46 -1.09 -2.61 -5.15
CA THR A 46 0.09 -3.45 -5.08
C THR A 46 0.34 -4.17 -6.41
N ILE A 47 1.61 -4.28 -6.80
CA ILE A 47 2.08 -5.17 -7.87
C ILE A 47 3.12 -6.13 -7.33
N LEU A 48 2.96 -7.41 -7.69
CA LEU A 48 3.89 -8.49 -7.37
C LEU A 48 4.44 -9.06 -8.67
N VAL A 49 5.75 -9.22 -8.79
CA VAL A 49 6.39 -9.73 -10.01
C VAL A 49 7.31 -10.90 -9.65
N GLY A 50 6.96 -12.09 -10.12
CA GLY A 50 7.75 -13.30 -9.93
C GLY A 50 9.13 -13.20 -10.60
N LYS A 51 10.11 -13.92 -10.05
CA LYS A 51 11.51 -13.83 -10.49
C LYS A 51 11.77 -14.18 -11.97
N LYS A 52 10.90 -14.95 -12.60
CA LYS A 52 10.98 -15.24 -14.03
C LYS A 52 10.22 -14.22 -14.89
N ALA A 53 9.31 -13.46 -14.31
CA ALA A 53 8.61 -12.38 -14.98
C ALA A 53 9.43 -11.08 -15.00
N SER A 54 10.29 -10.85 -14.01
CA SER A 54 11.18 -9.68 -13.95
C SER A 54 12.31 -9.74 -14.97
N TYR A 55 12.87 -8.57 -15.30
CA TYR A 55 13.90 -8.42 -16.35
C TYR A 55 15.25 -9.04 -15.99
N ASP A 56 15.59 -9.08 -14.71
CA ASP A 56 16.90 -9.47 -14.19
C ASP A 56 16.87 -10.72 -13.28
N GLY A 57 15.71 -11.33 -13.10
CA GLY A 57 15.53 -12.47 -12.21
C GLY A 57 15.26 -12.12 -10.75
N SER A 58 15.16 -10.85 -10.42
CA SER A 58 14.74 -10.38 -9.09
C SER A 58 13.27 -10.71 -8.83
N THR A 59 12.91 -10.93 -7.58
CA THR A 59 11.53 -10.74 -7.14
C THR A 59 11.27 -9.26 -6.94
N LEU A 60 10.09 -8.75 -7.37
CA LEU A 60 9.69 -7.36 -7.17
C LEU A 60 8.34 -7.30 -6.45
N VAL A 61 8.27 -6.55 -5.37
CA VAL A 61 7.01 -6.23 -4.68
C VAL A 61 6.94 -4.73 -4.53
N ALA A 62 5.87 -4.12 -5.05
CA ALA A 62 5.70 -2.69 -4.95
C ALA A 62 4.28 -2.33 -4.56
N ARG A 63 4.15 -1.23 -3.80
CA ARG A 63 2.87 -0.72 -3.30
C ARG A 63 2.85 0.79 -3.25
N ASN A 64 1.74 1.36 -3.76
CA ASN A 64 1.31 2.69 -3.37
C ASN A 64 0.58 2.63 -2.04
N GLU A 65 0.84 3.57 -1.16
CA GLU A 65 -0.04 3.87 -0.04
C GLU A 65 -0.73 5.20 -0.28
N ASP A 66 -2.05 5.20 -0.18
CA ASP A 66 -2.89 6.37 -0.41
C ASP A 66 -3.62 6.73 0.86
N CYS A 67 -3.53 7.97 1.30
CA CYS A 67 -4.30 8.43 2.45
C CYS A 67 -5.79 8.54 2.15
N GLY A 68 -6.60 8.66 3.19
CA GLY A 68 -8.04 8.89 3.09
C GLY A 68 -8.39 10.15 2.28
N SER A 69 -9.64 10.26 1.83
CA SER A 69 -10.10 11.28 0.88
C SER A 69 -9.94 12.73 1.33
N ASP A 70 -9.82 12.96 2.63
CA ASP A 70 -9.86 14.30 3.22
C ASP A 70 -8.49 14.84 3.68
N GLY A 71 -7.37 14.15 3.34
CA GLY A 71 -6.08 14.56 3.87
C GLY A 71 -4.88 14.07 3.09
N PHE A 72 -3.71 14.34 3.66
CA PHE A 72 -2.42 13.85 3.22
C PHE A 72 -1.66 13.33 4.42
N THR A 73 -1.15 12.11 4.33
CA THR A 73 -0.30 11.52 5.34
C THR A 73 1.16 11.71 4.94
N ALA A 74 1.89 12.47 5.74
CA ALA A 74 3.31 12.66 5.52
C ALA A 74 4.08 11.42 5.98
N LYS A 75 4.95 10.91 5.11
CA LYS A 75 5.77 9.73 5.32
C LYS A 75 7.25 10.09 5.45
N ARG A 76 8.04 9.17 5.99
CA ARG A 76 9.50 9.21 5.99
C ARG A 76 10.06 7.82 5.77
N PHE A 77 11.31 7.73 5.37
CA PHE A 77 12.06 6.47 5.37
C PHE A 77 12.77 6.33 6.70
N GLU A 78 12.77 5.15 7.30
CA GLU A 78 13.39 4.90 8.61
C GLU A 78 14.13 3.56 8.64
N VAL A 79 15.21 3.51 9.40
CA VAL A 79 15.90 2.27 9.78
C VAL A 79 15.64 2.01 11.25
N VAL A 80 14.92 0.94 11.55
CA VAL A 80 14.55 0.57 12.91
C VAL A 80 15.57 -0.41 13.46
N LEU A 81 16.37 0.04 14.44
CA LEU A 81 17.41 -0.77 15.06
C LEU A 81 16.82 -1.71 16.12
N PRO A 82 17.45 -2.87 16.41
CA PRO A 82 16.95 -3.85 17.38
C PRO A 82 16.70 -3.26 18.78
N GLU A 83 17.58 -2.37 19.25
CA GLU A 83 17.48 -1.72 20.56
C GLU A 83 16.32 -0.75 20.70
N ASN A 84 15.75 -0.30 19.58
CA ASN A 84 14.62 0.63 19.55
C ASN A 84 13.26 -0.09 19.45
N GLN A 85 13.26 -1.44 19.42
CA GLN A 85 12.05 -2.23 19.28
C GLN A 85 11.47 -2.63 20.64
N PRO A 86 10.14 -2.62 20.84
CA PRO A 86 9.53 -2.96 22.11
C PRO A 86 9.55 -4.48 22.35
N LYS A 87 9.50 -4.89 23.63
CA LYS A 87 9.30 -6.31 24.01
C LYS A 87 7.83 -6.73 23.99
N VAL A 88 6.94 -5.79 24.20
CA VAL A 88 5.49 -5.93 24.08
C VAL A 88 5.03 -4.81 23.18
N TYR A 89 4.40 -5.15 22.08
CA TYR A 89 3.76 -4.20 21.19
C TYR A 89 2.36 -3.87 21.72
N ARG A 90 1.98 -2.60 21.68
CA ARG A 90 0.62 -2.16 21.94
C ARG A 90 0.15 -1.30 20.78
N SER A 91 -0.93 -1.71 20.12
CA SER A 91 -1.57 -0.93 19.07
C SER A 91 -2.08 0.42 19.63
N VAL A 92 -1.93 1.46 18.81
CA VAL A 92 -2.45 2.79 19.13
C VAL A 92 -3.95 2.88 18.91
N LEU A 93 -4.49 2.16 17.91
CA LEU A 93 -5.89 2.22 17.53
C LEU A 93 -6.74 1.17 18.25
N SER A 94 -6.29 -0.06 18.26
CA SER A 94 -7.06 -1.18 18.81
C SER A 94 -6.73 -1.53 20.25
N HIS A 95 -5.63 -1.01 20.79
CA HIS A 95 -5.09 -1.34 22.12
C HIS A 95 -4.71 -2.82 22.31
N VAL A 96 -4.66 -3.63 21.23
CA VAL A 96 -4.18 -5.01 21.36
C VAL A 96 -2.74 -5.03 21.85
N GLU A 97 -2.45 -5.92 22.81
CA GLU A 97 -1.11 -6.13 23.34
C GLU A 97 -0.55 -7.47 22.87
N ILE A 98 0.61 -7.43 22.22
CA ILE A 98 1.25 -8.60 21.62
C ILE A 98 2.66 -8.74 22.18
N PRO A 99 2.96 -9.77 22.98
CA PRO A 99 4.33 -10.10 23.37
C PRO A 99 5.15 -10.45 22.13
N LEU A 100 6.29 -9.77 21.96
CA LEU A 100 7.18 -9.96 20.83
C LEU A 100 8.33 -10.93 21.18
N PRO A 101 8.84 -11.71 20.20
CA PRO A 101 9.98 -12.58 20.40
C PRO A 101 11.24 -11.78 20.82
N GLU A 102 12.16 -12.44 21.49
CA GLU A 102 13.49 -11.88 21.77
C GLU A 102 14.32 -11.79 20.47
N ASN A 103 15.33 -10.89 20.49
CA ASN A 103 16.27 -10.70 19.39
C ASN A 103 15.62 -10.29 18.06
N PRO A 104 14.91 -9.16 18.02
CA PRO A 104 14.38 -8.61 16.78
C PRO A 104 15.51 -8.24 15.82
N MET A 105 15.28 -8.42 14.51
CA MET A 105 16.20 -7.95 13.48
C MET A 105 16.01 -6.45 13.22
N ARG A 106 17.07 -5.78 12.78
CA ARG A 106 16.98 -4.46 12.16
C ARG A 106 16.16 -4.57 10.88
N TYR A 107 15.36 -3.54 10.58
CA TYR A 107 14.59 -3.46 9.35
C TYR A 107 14.42 -2.01 8.88
N THR A 108 14.16 -1.82 7.57
CA THR A 108 13.70 -0.55 7.01
C THR A 108 12.19 -0.43 7.12
N ALA A 109 11.67 0.80 7.17
CA ALA A 109 10.24 1.07 7.20
C ALA A 109 9.93 2.43 6.56
N MET A 110 8.67 2.63 6.15
CA MET A 110 8.18 3.92 5.66
C MET A 110 6.99 4.41 6.51
N PRO A 111 7.24 4.72 7.81
CA PRO A 111 6.18 5.09 8.73
C PRO A 111 5.63 6.48 8.47
N ASP A 112 4.48 6.75 9.09
CA ASP A 112 3.94 8.09 9.22
C ASP A 112 4.94 9.02 9.94
N ALA A 113 5.03 10.26 9.48
CA ALA A 113 5.85 11.26 10.16
C ALA A 113 5.26 11.67 11.52
N ASP A 114 3.92 11.61 11.67
CA ASP A 114 3.20 11.81 12.94
C ASP A 114 2.63 10.48 13.44
N LEU A 115 3.18 9.95 14.52
CA LEU A 115 2.85 8.64 15.08
C LEU A 115 1.61 8.63 15.98
N LYS A 116 0.80 9.69 16.01
CA LYS A 116 -0.39 9.79 16.90
C LYS A 116 -1.45 8.71 16.66
N ILE A 117 -1.50 8.16 15.47
CA ILE A 117 -2.48 7.13 15.09
C ILE A 117 -1.82 5.78 14.80
N GLY A 118 -0.59 5.58 15.23
CA GLY A 118 0.17 4.36 15.00
C GLY A 118 1.36 4.56 14.06
N GLN A 119 2.10 3.50 13.80
CA GLN A 119 3.33 3.57 13.03
C GLN A 119 3.08 3.57 11.52
N TRP A 120 2.12 2.76 11.04
CA TRP A 120 1.79 2.65 9.61
C TRP A 120 3.04 2.46 8.75
N ALA A 121 3.83 1.44 9.10
CA ALA A 121 5.17 1.26 8.54
C ALA A 121 5.20 0.96 7.03
N ALA A 122 4.07 0.66 6.43
CA ALA A 122 3.78 0.48 5.01
C ALA A 122 4.56 -0.64 4.31
N VAL A 123 5.88 -0.61 4.35
CA VAL A 123 6.79 -1.55 3.70
C VAL A 123 8.10 -1.58 4.47
N GLY A 124 8.84 -2.67 4.36
CA GLY A 124 10.18 -2.74 4.89
C GLY A 124 10.92 -4.02 4.51
N VAL A 125 12.21 -4.03 4.81
CA VAL A 125 13.12 -5.15 4.55
C VAL A 125 13.97 -5.39 5.80
N ASN A 126 14.04 -6.64 6.25
CA ASN A 126 14.88 -7.03 7.38
C ASN A 126 16.29 -7.50 6.97
N THR A 127 17.14 -7.81 7.96
CA THR A 127 18.53 -8.23 7.73
C THR A 127 18.68 -9.59 7.04
N CYS A 128 17.61 -10.37 6.91
CA CYS A 128 17.59 -11.61 6.13
C CYS A 128 17.20 -11.38 4.65
N ASN A 129 17.14 -10.13 4.18
CA ASN A 129 16.62 -9.76 2.86
C ASN A 129 15.20 -10.29 2.63
N VAL A 130 14.36 -10.29 3.66
CA VAL A 130 12.93 -10.56 3.58
C VAL A 130 12.18 -9.25 3.64
N SER A 131 11.24 -9.07 2.73
CA SER A 131 10.38 -7.90 2.64
C SER A 131 8.94 -8.25 3.02
N MET A 132 8.27 -7.28 3.59
CA MET A 132 6.83 -7.29 3.84
C MET A 132 6.24 -5.95 3.40
N SER A 133 5.14 -6.00 2.67
CA SER A 133 4.32 -4.81 2.36
C SER A 133 2.96 -4.99 3.03
N ALA A 134 2.62 -4.14 3.93
CA ALA A 134 1.31 -4.05 4.57
C ALA A 134 0.69 -2.70 4.20
N THR A 135 -0.54 -2.54 3.80
CA THR A 135 -1.52 -3.55 3.41
C THR A 135 -2.37 -3.02 2.25
N GLU A 136 -3.09 -3.89 1.56
CA GLU A 136 -4.25 -3.47 0.78
C GLU A 136 -5.48 -3.62 1.67
N THR A 137 -6.20 -2.55 1.98
CA THR A 137 -7.50 -2.68 2.67
C THR A 137 -8.48 -3.40 1.76
N LEU A 138 -9.04 -4.51 2.22
CA LEU A 138 -9.95 -5.37 1.46
C LEU A 138 -11.38 -5.25 2.00
N THR A 139 -12.35 -5.70 1.22
CA THR A 139 -13.75 -5.78 1.64
C THR A 139 -14.27 -7.19 1.44
N THR A 140 -14.70 -7.84 2.53
CA THR A 140 -15.43 -9.11 2.47
C THR A 140 -16.94 -8.87 2.42
N ASN A 141 -17.66 -9.86 1.88
CA ASN A 141 -19.12 -9.75 1.79
C ASN A 141 -19.80 -9.91 3.15
N VAL A 142 -21.07 -9.50 3.22
CA VAL A 142 -21.85 -9.47 4.48
C VAL A 142 -22.05 -10.85 5.12
N ARG A 143 -21.98 -11.95 4.35
CA ARG A 143 -22.11 -13.32 4.89
C ARG A 143 -20.88 -13.70 5.68
N VAL A 144 -19.69 -13.34 5.18
CA VAL A 144 -18.42 -13.51 5.89
C VAL A 144 -18.41 -12.65 7.14
N GLN A 145 -18.74 -11.36 7.05
CA GLN A 145 -18.79 -10.45 8.20
C GLN A 145 -19.77 -10.89 9.28
N GLY A 146 -20.88 -11.50 8.88
CA GLY A 146 -21.85 -12.07 9.82
C GLY A 146 -21.38 -13.36 10.49
N ALA A 147 -20.52 -14.15 9.83
CA ALA A 147 -20.03 -15.43 10.30
C ALA A 147 -18.75 -15.33 11.15
N ASP A 148 -17.85 -14.41 10.78
CA ASP A 148 -16.60 -14.07 11.48
C ASP A 148 -16.46 -12.53 11.54
N PRO A 149 -17.15 -11.86 12.50
CA PRO A 149 -17.13 -10.42 12.63
C PRO A 149 -15.74 -9.89 13.01
N MET A 150 -15.45 -8.65 12.57
CA MET A 150 -14.23 -7.94 12.94
C MET A 150 -14.09 -7.78 14.44
N VAL A 151 -12.86 -7.86 14.94
CA VAL A 151 -12.53 -7.69 16.37
C VAL A 151 -12.32 -6.19 16.65
N GLU A 152 -13.43 -5.49 16.87
CA GLU A 152 -13.42 -4.05 17.07
C GLU A 152 -12.99 -3.66 18.50
N TYR A 153 -12.30 -2.52 18.63
CA TYR A 153 -12.00 -1.91 19.93
C TYR A 153 -13.27 -1.34 20.56
N ILE A 154 -13.54 -1.70 21.82
CA ILE A 154 -14.66 -1.17 22.61
C ILE A 154 -14.10 -0.32 23.75
N PRO A 155 -14.31 1.01 23.75
CA PRO A 155 -13.79 1.89 24.78
C PRO A 155 -14.44 1.64 26.15
N ALA A 156 -13.68 1.88 27.22
CA ALA A 156 -14.18 1.81 28.58
C ALA A 156 -15.37 2.75 28.80
N GLN A 157 -16.33 2.34 29.64
CA GLN A 157 -17.47 3.16 30.03
C GLN A 157 -17.42 3.49 31.52
N GLY A 158 -17.66 4.76 31.88
CA GLY A 158 -17.53 5.24 33.24
C GLY A 158 -16.08 5.52 33.64
N LYS A 159 -15.84 5.71 34.94
CA LYS A 159 -14.50 5.87 35.50
C LYS A 159 -14.12 4.66 36.33
N GLU A 160 -12.88 4.23 36.19
CA GLU A 160 -12.32 3.12 36.97
C GLU A 160 -12.46 3.39 38.47
N GLY A 161 -12.99 2.40 39.19
CA GLY A 161 -13.28 2.48 40.63
C GLY A 161 -14.67 3.06 40.99
N GLU A 162 -15.48 3.52 40.03
CA GLU A 162 -16.85 3.95 40.23
C GLU A 162 -17.87 2.82 39.93
N GLU A 163 -19.05 2.88 40.56
CA GLU A 163 -20.12 1.91 40.29
C GLU A 163 -20.59 2.01 38.84
N GLY A 164 -20.65 0.87 38.14
CA GLY A 164 -21.04 0.82 36.73
C GLY A 164 -19.86 0.97 35.74
N TYR A 165 -18.61 0.97 36.21
CA TYR A 165 -17.46 0.93 35.33
C TYR A 165 -17.42 -0.38 34.52
N VAL A 166 -17.27 -0.22 33.20
CA VAL A 166 -16.99 -1.33 32.27
C VAL A 166 -15.62 -1.08 31.65
N PRO A 167 -14.65 -2.01 31.80
CA PRO A 167 -13.33 -1.84 31.20
C PRO A 167 -13.40 -1.85 29.67
N GLU A 168 -12.37 -1.31 29.02
CA GLU A 168 -12.20 -1.41 27.58
C GLU A 168 -12.01 -2.87 27.15
N VAL A 169 -12.38 -3.17 25.91
CA VAL A 169 -12.06 -4.42 25.24
C VAL A 169 -11.14 -4.09 24.06
N ALA A 170 -9.94 -4.66 24.06
CA ALA A 170 -9.01 -4.47 22.99
C ALA A 170 -9.57 -5.02 21.67
N GLY A 171 -9.30 -4.33 20.57
CA GLY A 171 -9.59 -4.81 19.23
C GLY A 171 -8.54 -5.79 18.71
N GLY A 172 -8.65 -6.16 17.43
CA GLY A 172 -7.68 -6.99 16.73
C GLY A 172 -6.49 -6.20 16.18
N ILE A 173 -5.71 -6.87 15.35
CA ILE A 173 -4.55 -6.31 14.63
C ILE A 173 -5.03 -5.46 13.46
N GLY A 174 -4.37 -4.34 13.20
CA GLY A 174 -4.61 -3.50 12.03
C GLY A 174 -3.37 -3.26 11.18
N GLU A 175 -3.55 -2.50 10.09
CA GLU A 175 -2.48 -2.15 9.16
C GLU A 175 -1.29 -1.48 9.87
N GLU A 176 -1.56 -0.59 10.82
CA GLU A 176 -0.54 0.14 11.56
C GLU A 176 0.40 -0.75 12.38
N ASP A 177 -0.03 -1.98 12.69
CA ASP A 177 0.67 -2.92 13.56
C ASP A 177 1.57 -3.89 12.79
N MET A 178 1.12 -4.35 11.61
CA MET A 178 1.56 -5.60 10.98
C MET A 178 3.06 -5.68 10.71
N VAL A 179 3.66 -4.64 10.12
CA VAL A 179 5.10 -4.68 9.79
C VAL A 179 5.94 -4.80 11.07
N THR A 180 5.58 -4.04 12.11
CA THR A 180 6.32 -4.00 13.37
C THR A 180 6.28 -5.33 14.12
N ILE A 181 5.14 -6.03 14.09
CA ILE A 181 4.96 -7.30 14.83
C ILE A 181 5.42 -8.54 14.07
N VAL A 182 5.65 -8.43 12.74
CA VAL A 182 5.99 -9.57 11.88
C VAL A 182 7.42 -9.48 11.33
N LEU A 183 7.75 -8.41 10.62
CA LEU A 183 8.97 -8.31 9.81
C LEU A 183 10.27 -8.56 10.58
N PRO A 184 10.47 -8.05 11.81
CA PRO A 184 11.71 -8.26 12.56
C PRO A 184 11.96 -9.72 12.98
N TYR A 185 11.00 -10.62 12.81
CA TYR A 185 11.01 -11.96 13.39
C TYR A 185 10.92 -13.09 12.35
N ILE A 186 11.06 -12.78 11.06
CA ILE A 186 10.91 -13.75 9.96
C ILE A 186 12.19 -13.84 9.12
N LYS A 187 12.49 -15.03 8.60
CA LYS A 187 13.69 -15.31 7.79
C LYS A 187 13.38 -15.74 6.36
N SER A 188 12.09 -15.86 6.03
CA SER A 188 11.61 -16.13 4.67
C SER A 188 10.23 -15.54 4.47
N ALA A 189 9.82 -15.38 3.22
CA ALA A 189 8.48 -14.94 2.86
C ALA A 189 7.41 -15.86 3.46
N ARG A 190 7.63 -17.17 3.39
CA ARG A 190 6.73 -18.18 3.94
C ARG A 190 6.58 -18.07 5.48
N GLU A 191 7.69 -17.87 6.21
CA GLU A 191 7.62 -17.62 7.66
C GLU A 191 6.78 -16.39 7.98
N GLY A 192 6.79 -15.37 7.12
CA GLY A 192 5.96 -14.19 7.25
C GLY A 192 4.46 -14.52 7.21
N VAL A 193 4.03 -15.31 6.22
CA VAL A 193 2.65 -15.79 6.11
C VAL A 193 2.23 -16.54 7.36
N LEU A 194 3.02 -17.54 7.78
CA LEU A 194 2.69 -18.39 8.93
C LEU A 194 2.66 -17.60 10.24
N ARG A 195 3.61 -16.64 10.42
CA ARG A 195 3.64 -15.80 11.61
C ARG A 195 2.43 -14.88 11.69
N LEU A 196 2.12 -14.18 10.60
CA LEU A 196 0.94 -13.30 10.57
C LEU A 196 -0.34 -14.11 10.74
N GLY A 197 -0.47 -15.25 10.05
CA GLY A 197 -1.61 -16.16 10.19
C GLY A 197 -1.88 -16.56 11.63
N SER A 198 -0.85 -17.05 12.34
CA SER A 198 -0.97 -17.38 13.77
C SER A 198 -1.36 -16.20 14.66
N LEU A 199 -0.94 -14.98 14.32
CA LEU A 199 -1.32 -13.79 15.07
C LEU A 199 -2.78 -13.41 14.80
N LEU A 200 -3.25 -13.54 13.55
CA LEU A 200 -4.64 -13.31 13.16
C LEU A 200 -5.60 -14.30 13.81
N GLU A 201 -5.26 -15.59 13.82
CA GLU A 201 -6.07 -16.61 14.50
C GLU A 201 -6.17 -16.35 16.01
N LYS A 202 -5.13 -15.81 16.62
CA LYS A 202 -5.09 -15.58 18.07
C LYS A 202 -5.73 -14.28 18.52
N TYR A 203 -5.46 -13.19 17.80
CA TYR A 203 -5.85 -11.85 18.22
C TYR A 203 -6.97 -11.26 17.35
N GLY A 204 -7.21 -11.83 16.19
CA GLY A 204 -8.12 -11.30 15.18
C GLY A 204 -7.63 -10.04 14.54
N THR A 205 -8.45 -9.51 13.63
CA THR A 205 -8.25 -8.22 12.99
C THR A 205 -9.50 -7.35 13.08
N TYR A 206 -9.34 -6.02 13.11
CA TYR A 206 -10.47 -5.11 13.06
C TYR A 206 -10.76 -4.59 11.64
N GLU A 207 -9.95 -5.00 10.64
CA GLU A 207 -10.12 -4.66 9.24
C GLU A 207 -9.55 -5.75 8.34
N ASN A 208 -10.12 -5.92 7.14
CA ASN A 208 -9.59 -6.88 6.18
C ASN A 208 -8.45 -6.29 5.38
N ASN A 209 -7.43 -7.12 5.16
CA ASN A 209 -6.18 -6.69 4.54
C ASN A 209 -5.61 -7.75 3.59
N GLY A 210 -4.90 -7.26 2.55
CA GLY A 210 -4.02 -8.05 1.70
C GLY A 210 -2.56 -7.71 1.97
N ILE A 211 -1.71 -8.70 2.16
CA ILE A 211 -0.33 -8.54 2.60
C ILE A 211 0.61 -9.32 1.69
N ALA A 212 1.67 -8.66 1.20
CA ALA A 212 2.73 -9.32 0.45
C ALA A 212 3.92 -9.66 1.35
N PHE A 213 4.47 -10.85 1.17
CA PHE A 213 5.75 -11.29 1.72
C PHE A 213 6.66 -11.70 0.59
N GLN A 214 7.94 -11.32 0.68
CA GLN A 214 8.90 -11.53 -0.39
C GLN A 214 10.27 -11.92 0.18
N ASP A 215 10.92 -12.88 -0.46
CA ASP A 215 12.35 -13.12 -0.36
C ASP A 215 12.95 -13.35 -1.75
N VAL A 216 14.24 -13.72 -1.83
CA VAL A 216 14.92 -13.93 -3.11
C VAL A 216 14.36 -15.11 -3.93
N ASN A 217 13.63 -16.01 -3.30
CA ASN A 217 13.13 -17.24 -3.91
C ASN A 217 11.67 -17.14 -4.34
N GLU A 218 10.84 -16.47 -3.54
CA GLU A 218 9.40 -16.49 -3.70
C GLU A 218 8.71 -15.24 -3.17
N ILE A 219 7.46 -15.06 -3.64
CA ILE A 219 6.52 -14.05 -3.17
C ILE A 219 5.25 -14.76 -2.76
N TRP A 220 4.69 -14.37 -1.61
CA TRP A 220 3.40 -14.80 -1.10
C TRP A 220 2.45 -13.62 -0.97
N TRP A 221 1.19 -13.85 -1.30
CA TRP A 221 0.09 -12.93 -1.07
C TRP A 221 -0.90 -13.55 -0.08
N LEU A 222 -1.16 -12.85 1.02
CA LEU A 222 -2.11 -13.24 2.05
C LEU A 222 -3.31 -12.31 2.02
N GLU A 223 -4.52 -12.85 2.07
CA GLU A 223 -5.79 -12.13 2.24
C GLU A 223 -6.46 -12.56 3.55
N THR A 224 -6.89 -11.61 4.38
CA THR A 224 -7.70 -11.90 5.57
C THR A 224 -9.16 -12.08 5.17
N ILE A 225 -9.84 -13.00 5.87
CA ILE A 225 -11.24 -13.35 5.63
C ILE A 225 -11.98 -13.23 6.94
N GLY A 226 -12.79 -12.19 7.10
CA GLY A 226 -13.43 -11.91 8.38
C GLY A 226 -12.44 -11.53 9.48
N GLY A 227 -12.82 -11.76 10.72
CA GLY A 227 -12.06 -11.34 11.89
C GLY A 227 -10.84 -12.19 12.22
N HIS A 228 -10.82 -13.49 11.87
CA HIS A 228 -9.77 -14.41 12.30
C HIS A 228 -9.22 -15.31 11.19
N HIS A 229 -9.99 -15.56 10.13
CA HIS A 229 -9.59 -16.44 9.04
C HIS A 229 -8.71 -15.72 8.02
N TRP A 230 -7.87 -16.49 7.35
CA TRP A 230 -6.98 -15.99 6.31
C TRP A 230 -6.66 -17.09 5.29
N MET A 231 -6.23 -16.67 4.11
CA MET A 231 -5.70 -17.54 3.07
C MET A 231 -4.51 -16.86 2.39
N ALA A 232 -3.58 -17.66 1.86
CA ALA A 232 -2.43 -17.15 1.13
C ALA A 232 -2.08 -18.04 -0.05
N ARG A 233 -1.61 -17.41 -1.12
CA ARG A 233 -1.15 -18.08 -2.33
C ARG A 233 0.24 -17.58 -2.71
N ARG A 234 1.12 -18.52 -3.07
CA ARG A 234 2.41 -18.21 -3.66
C ARG A 234 2.22 -17.67 -5.08
N VAL A 235 2.90 -16.57 -5.40
CA VAL A 235 2.91 -16.02 -6.76
C VAL A 235 3.74 -16.94 -7.65
N PRO A 236 3.21 -17.44 -8.79
CA PRO A 236 4.01 -18.21 -9.73
C PRO A 236 5.23 -17.41 -10.25
N ASP A 237 6.37 -18.07 -10.40
CA ASP A 237 7.62 -17.41 -10.74
C ASP A 237 7.59 -16.60 -12.04
N ASP A 238 6.78 -17.01 -13.01
CA ASP A 238 6.64 -16.42 -14.35
C ASP A 238 5.48 -15.44 -14.48
N CYS A 239 4.74 -15.21 -13.38
CA CYS A 239 3.57 -14.35 -13.35
C CYS A 239 3.82 -13.01 -12.66
N TYR A 240 2.92 -12.09 -12.94
CA TYR A 240 2.69 -10.89 -12.14
C TYR A 240 1.27 -10.90 -11.56
N VAL A 241 1.08 -10.11 -10.51
CA VAL A 241 -0.22 -9.92 -9.83
C VAL A 241 -0.45 -8.44 -9.63
N ILE A 242 -1.68 -7.96 -9.85
CA ILE A 242 -2.12 -6.60 -9.53
C ILE A 242 -3.23 -6.69 -8.49
N MET A 243 -3.02 -6.04 -7.36
CA MET A 243 -4.00 -6.01 -6.27
C MET A 243 -4.48 -4.58 -6.01
N PRO A 244 -5.73 -4.27 -6.33
CA PRO A 244 -6.45 -3.12 -5.77
C PRO A 244 -7.06 -3.48 -4.40
N ASN A 245 -7.88 -2.60 -3.83
CA ASN A 245 -8.56 -2.82 -2.54
C ASN A 245 -9.75 -3.79 -2.62
N GLN A 246 -9.54 -4.96 -3.16
CA GLN A 246 -10.54 -5.99 -3.41
C GLN A 246 -9.90 -7.36 -3.24
N LEU A 247 -10.62 -8.35 -2.69
CA LEU A 247 -10.14 -9.72 -2.70
C LEU A 247 -9.85 -10.15 -4.13
N GLY A 248 -8.68 -10.76 -4.35
CA GLY A 248 -8.17 -11.03 -5.69
C GLY A 248 -8.00 -12.50 -6.01
N LEU A 249 -7.74 -13.36 -5.02
CA LEU A 249 -7.52 -14.78 -5.25
C LEU A 249 -8.74 -15.39 -5.95
N ASP A 250 -8.52 -15.89 -7.16
CA ASP A 250 -9.55 -16.46 -8.05
C ASP A 250 -9.58 -17.99 -8.05
N HIS A 251 -8.59 -18.61 -7.43
CA HIS A 251 -8.46 -20.06 -7.27
C HIS A 251 -7.71 -20.40 -5.98
N PHE A 252 -8.15 -21.46 -5.28
CA PHE A 252 -7.50 -21.93 -4.08
C PHE A 252 -7.59 -23.46 -3.95
N ASP A 253 -6.43 -24.10 -3.72
CA ASP A 253 -6.31 -25.56 -3.57
C ASP A 253 -6.20 -25.96 -2.09
N PHE A 254 -7.30 -26.42 -1.52
CA PHE A 254 -7.35 -26.91 -0.15
C PHE A 254 -6.58 -28.22 0.06
N GLU A 255 -6.36 -29.05 -0.97
CA GLU A 255 -5.57 -30.27 -0.84
C GLU A 255 -4.10 -29.92 -0.63
N ASP A 256 -3.59 -28.94 -1.37
CA ASP A 256 -2.24 -28.41 -1.13
C ASP A 256 -2.15 -27.70 0.22
N ALA A 257 -3.10 -26.83 0.54
CA ALA A 257 -3.08 -26.01 1.76
C ALA A 257 -3.06 -26.83 3.05
N TYR A 258 -3.81 -27.93 3.12
CA TYR A 258 -3.80 -28.85 4.26
C TYR A 258 -2.85 -30.06 4.09
N GLY A 259 -2.17 -30.16 2.96
CA GLY A 259 -1.27 -31.26 2.61
C GLY A 259 0.19 -30.82 2.48
N ALA A 260 0.64 -30.68 1.24
CA ALA A 260 2.04 -30.34 0.93
C ALA A 260 2.38 -28.88 1.24
N GLN A 261 1.38 -28.01 1.27
CA GLN A 261 1.52 -26.59 1.55
C GLN A 261 2.54 -25.88 0.64
N LYS A 262 2.60 -26.29 -0.60
CA LYS A 262 3.63 -25.81 -1.53
C LYS A 262 3.32 -24.41 -2.06
N ASP A 263 2.09 -24.22 -2.52
CA ASP A 263 1.66 -22.99 -3.19
C ASP A 263 0.47 -22.32 -2.47
N TYR A 264 -0.15 -23.00 -1.48
CA TYR A 264 -1.30 -22.50 -0.72
C TYR A 264 -1.14 -22.72 0.79
N LEU A 265 -1.59 -21.75 1.56
CA LEU A 265 -1.64 -21.74 3.03
C LEU A 265 -2.94 -21.09 3.48
N CYS A 266 -3.53 -21.54 4.57
CA CYS A 266 -4.71 -20.91 5.17
C CYS A 266 -4.83 -21.23 6.67
N SER A 267 -5.76 -20.58 7.35
CA SER A 267 -6.14 -20.93 8.71
C SER A 267 -6.65 -22.38 8.79
N ASP A 268 -6.41 -23.02 9.91
CA ASP A 268 -6.61 -24.47 10.10
C ASP A 268 -8.05 -24.92 9.80
N ASP A 269 -9.05 -24.09 10.04
CA ASP A 269 -10.48 -24.41 9.92
C ASP A 269 -11.20 -23.67 8.77
N LEU A 270 -10.47 -22.99 7.87
CA LEU A 270 -11.08 -22.17 6.80
C LEU A 270 -12.09 -22.97 5.94
N LYS A 271 -11.76 -24.22 5.60
CA LYS A 271 -12.64 -25.07 4.81
C LYS A 271 -13.91 -25.42 5.57
N GLU A 272 -13.78 -25.80 6.85
CA GLU A 272 -14.93 -26.09 7.71
C GLU A 272 -15.80 -24.86 7.91
N PHE A 273 -15.18 -23.70 8.16
CA PHE A 273 -15.85 -22.41 8.27
C PHE A 273 -16.67 -22.11 7.00
N MET A 274 -16.06 -22.25 5.82
CA MET A 274 -16.72 -22.02 4.54
C MET A 274 -17.92 -22.97 4.33
N GLU A 275 -17.76 -24.25 4.61
CA GLU A 275 -18.81 -25.25 4.45
C GLU A 275 -19.97 -25.02 5.44
N LYS A 276 -19.66 -24.77 6.70
CA LYS A 276 -20.63 -24.51 7.78
C LYS A 276 -21.50 -23.29 7.50
N HIS A 277 -20.92 -22.26 6.93
CA HIS A 277 -21.63 -21.01 6.66
C HIS A 277 -22.10 -20.87 5.19
N HIS A 278 -22.00 -21.94 4.38
CA HIS A 278 -22.46 -22.00 2.99
C HIS A 278 -21.88 -20.85 2.13
N LEU A 279 -20.58 -20.57 2.29
CA LEU A 279 -19.94 -19.42 1.63
C LEU A 279 -19.51 -19.73 0.19
N ASN A 280 -19.21 -20.99 -0.15
CA ASN A 280 -18.87 -21.37 -1.53
C ASN A 280 -20.09 -21.22 -2.45
N LEU A 281 -19.92 -20.45 -3.55
CA LEU A 281 -20.96 -20.19 -4.54
C LEU A 281 -20.78 -20.98 -5.84
N SER A 282 -19.70 -21.75 -5.96
CA SER A 282 -19.42 -22.54 -7.18
C SER A 282 -20.41 -23.70 -7.31
N PHE A 283 -20.89 -23.96 -8.52
CA PHE A 283 -21.74 -25.09 -8.84
C PHE A 283 -20.95 -26.40 -9.03
N ASP A 284 -19.66 -26.27 -9.31
CA ASP A 284 -18.71 -27.36 -9.53
C ASP A 284 -17.63 -27.36 -8.46
N GLN A 285 -16.59 -28.15 -8.67
CA GLN A 285 -15.50 -28.35 -7.67
C GLN A 285 -14.47 -27.21 -7.66
N ASP A 286 -14.52 -26.31 -8.64
CA ASP A 286 -13.55 -25.21 -8.74
C ASP A 286 -13.95 -24.08 -7.78
N PHE A 287 -13.24 -24.00 -6.68
CA PHE A 287 -13.47 -22.99 -5.66
C PHE A 287 -12.83 -21.66 -6.04
N ASN A 288 -13.67 -20.63 -6.21
CA ASN A 288 -13.26 -19.26 -6.40
C ASN A 288 -13.41 -18.45 -5.10
N PRO A 289 -12.31 -18.13 -4.39
CA PRO A 289 -12.36 -17.35 -3.15
C PRO A 289 -12.94 -15.95 -3.31
N ARG A 290 -12.69 -15.28 -4.45
CA ARG A 290 -13.21 -13.94 -4.74
C ARG A 290 -14.74 -13.93 -4.70
N ASP A 291 -15.38 -14.92 -5.31
CA ASP A 291 -16.84 -15.04 -5.31
C ASP A 291 -17.39 -15.44 -3.94
N ALA A 292 -16.69 -16.34 -3.23
CA ALA A 292 -17.12 -16.83 -1.92
C ALA A 292 -17.03 -15.76 -0.83
N PHE A 293 -15.94 -14.99 -0.82
CA PHE A 293 -15.60 -14.11 0.30
C PHE A 293 -15.62 -12.62 -0.05
N GLY A 294 -15.37 -12.25 -1.31
CA GLY A 294 -15.21 -10.87 -1.75
C GLY A 294 -16.52 -10.10 -1.90
N SER A 295 -16.39 -8.82 -2.18
CA SER A 295 -17.47 -7.94 -2.61
C SER A 295 -17.41 -7.70 -4.14
N HIS A 296 -18.56 -7.48 -4.75
CA HIS A 296 -18.73 -7.15 -6.16
C HIS A 296 -19.72 -5.97 -6.26
N SER A 297 -19.39 -4.87 -5.58
CA SER A 297 -20.26 -3.70 -5.51
C SER A 297 -20.06 -2.75 -6.68
N ASP A 298 -21.05 -1.89 -6.98
CA ASP A 298 -20.89 -0.80 -7.94
C ASP A 298 -19.70 0.12 -7.56
N ALA A 299 -19.37 0.23 -6.28
CA ALA A 299 -18.21 0.95 -5.82
C ALA A 299 -16.90 0.28 -6.26
N ASP A 300 -16.82 -1.05 -6.23
CA ASP A 300 -15.67 -1.81 -6.73
C ASP A 300 -15.42 -1.57 -8.22
N HIS A 301 -16.49 -1.50 -9.01
CA HIS A 301 -16.43 -1.26 -10.45
C HIS A 301 -15.95 0.14 -10.85
N VAL A 302 -15.96 1.09 -9.93
CA VAL A 302 -15.42 2.45 -10.14
C VAL A 302 -14.03 2.62 -9.51
N TYR A 303 -13.83 1.96 -8.37
CA TYR A 303 -12.68 2.19 -7.50
C TYR A 303 -11.57 1.14 -7.65
N ASN A 304 -11.95 -0.14 -7.73
CA ASN A 304 -11.02 -1.28 -7.63
C ASN A 304 -10.71 -1.92 -8.98
N THR A 305 -11.69 -2.55 -9.59
CA THR A 305 -11.55 -3.34 -10.82
C THR A 305 -10.87 -2.57 -11.96
N PRO A 306 -11.17 -1.27 -12.22
CA PRO A 306 -10.53 -0.52 -13.29
C PRO A 306 -9.01 -0.36 -13.13
N ARG A 307 -8.49 -0.38 -11.88
CA ARG A 307 -7.05 -0.31 -11.63
C ARG A 307 -6.34 -1.60 -12.06
N ALA A 308 -6.92 -2.77 -11.74
CA ALA A 308 -6.41 -4.05 -12.22
C ALA A 308 -6.48 -4.14 -13.75
N TRP A 309 -7.59 -3.68 -14.34
CA TRP A 309 -7.78 -3.64 -15.79
C TRP A 309 -6.71 -2.82 -16.51
N VAL A 310 -6.45 -1.59 -16.09
CA VAL A 310 -5.48 -0.73 -16.78
C VAL A 310 -4.05 -1.23 -16.65
N ALA A 311 -3.70 -1.81 -15.50
CA ALA A 311 -2.38 -2.39 -15.27
C ALA A 311 -2.16 -3.65 -16.12
N GLN A 312 -3.15 -4.54 -16.21
CA GLN A 312 -3.07 -5.71 -17.08
C GLN A 312 -3.09 -5.33 -18.58
N ARG A 313 -3.86 -4.31 -18.96
CA ARG A 313 -3.82 -3.73 -20.32
C ARG A 313 -2.41 -3.22 -20.68
N PHE A 314 -1.68 -2.65 -19.75
CA PHE A 314 -0.31 -2.20 -19.95
C PHE A 314 0.68 -3.36 -20.14
N LEU A 315 0.55 -4.45 -19.38
CA LEU A 315 1.47 -5.59 -19.40
C LEU A 315 1.14 -6.64 -20.46
N ASN A 316 -0.13 -6.72 -20.90
CA ASN A 316 -0.61 -7.65 -21.92
C ASN A 316 -1.42 -6.91 -23.02
N PRO A 317 -0.78 -5.96 -23.73
CA PRO A 317 -1.50 -5.09 -24.67
C PRO A 317 -2.05 -5.80 -25.91
N THR A 318 -1.53 -6.98 -26.29
CA THR A 318 -1.87 -7.67 -27.54
C THR A 318 -2.56 -9.01 -27.34
N GLU A 319 -2.41 -9.65 -26.19
CA GLU A 319 -3.01 -10.95 -25.89
C GLU A 319 -4.53 -10.88 -25.78
N ASN A 320 -5.05 -9.76 -25.28
CA ASN A 320 -6.47 -9.51 -25.13
C ASN A 320 -6.90 -8.22 -25.84
N ARG A 321 -8.17 -8.17 -26.20
CA ARG A 321 -8.82 -6.94 -26.63
C ARG A 321 -9.33 -6.18 -25.39
N TRP A 322 -8.75 -5.02 -25.16
CA TRP A 322 -9.06 -4.19 -23.98
C TRP A 322 -10.05 -3.08 -24.28
N ASP A 323 -10.24 -2.72 -25.55
CA ASP A 323 -11.02 -1.57 -25.99
C ASP A 323 -12.12 -1.99 -26.96
N GLY A 324 -13.21 -1.22 -27.00
CA GLY A 324 -14.32 -1.42 -27.92
C GLY A 324 -15.44 -2.33 -27.40
N LEU A 325 -16.43 -2.60 -28.27
CA LEU A 325 -17.60 -3.40 -27.90
C LEU A 325 -17.28 -4.88 -27.72
N ASP A 326 -16.26 -5.36 -28.43
CA ASP A 326 -15.79 -6.75 -28.41
C ASP A 326 -14.58 -6.95 -27.46
N ALA A 327 -14.40 -6.07 -26.47
CA ALA A 327 -13.35 -6.22 -25.48
C ALA A 327 -13.52 -7.51 -24.67
N ASP A 328 -12.42 -8.26 -24.51
CA ASP A 328 -12.40 -9.48 -23.69
C ASP A 328 -12.62 -9.11 -22.21
N TYR A 329 -11.99 -8.03 -21.77
CA TYR A 329 -12.18 -7.46 -20.43
C TYR A 329 -12.52 -5.97 -20.50
N ARG A 330 -13.53 -5.57 -19.74
CA ARG A 330 -13.91 -4.16 -19.53
C ARG A 330 -13.33 -3.64 -18.23
N PRO A 331 -13.24 -2.32 -18.03
CA PRO A 331 -12.76 -1.77 -16.76
C PRO A 331 -13.53 -2.24 -15.51
N THR A 332 -14.78 -2.69 -15.70
CA THR A 332 -15.70 -3.16 -14.64
C THR A 332 -15.85 -4.69 -14.62
N ALA A 333 -14.93 -5.44 -15.24
CA ALA A 333 -15.02 -6.89 -15.32
C ALA A 333 -14.60 -7.55 -13.99
N ASP A 334 -15.46 -8.43 -13.44
CA ASP A 334 -15.18 -9.15 -12.18
C ASP A 334 -14.30 -10.38 -12.39
N ASP A 335 -14.11 -10.81 -13.63
CA ASP A 335 -13.37 -12.02 -14.03
C ASP A 335 -11.92 -11.74 -14.46
N ILE A 336 -11.38 -10.55 -14.17
CA ILE A 336 -9.96 -10.25 -14.43
C ILE A 336 -9.10 -11.22 -13.63
N PRO A 337 -8.19 -12.00 -14.26
CA PRO A 337 -7.38 -13.01 -13.59
C PRO A 337 -6.51 -12.40 -12.47
N TRP A 338 -6.37 -13.13 -11.35
CA TRP A 338 -5.50 -12.71 -10.25
C TRP A 338 -4.04 -12.59 -10.67
N CYS A 339 -3.51 -13.59 -11.39
CA CYS A 339 -2.14 -13.58 -11.89
C CYS A 339 -2.08 -13.89 -13.38
N ARG A 340 -1.09 -13.31 -14.07
CA ARG A 340 -0.87 -13.49 -15.51
C ARG A 340 0.61 -13.53 -15.84
N VAL A 341 0.96 -14.17 -16.97
CA VAL A 341 2.26 -14.03 -17.62
C VAL A 341 2.24 -12.76 -18.47
N ALA A 342 3.20 -11.88 -18.29
CA ALA A 342 3.30 -10.66 -19.09
C ALA A 342 3.84 -10.95 -20.49
N GLU A 343 3.49 -10.13 -21.49
CA GLU A 343 3.98 -10.29 -22.88
C GLU A 343 5.48 -10.00 -23.03
N ARG A 344 6.10 -9.33 -22.04
CA ARG A 344 7.54 -9.09 -21.95
C ARG A 344 8.02 -9.07 -20.51
N LYS A 345 9.33 -9.10 -20.30
CA LYS A 345 9.92 -8.92 -18.97
C LYS A 345 9.54 -7.57 -18.38
N ILE A 346 9.26 -7.56 -17.08
CA ILE A 346 8.82 -6.38 -16.32
C ILE A 346 10.04 -5.75 -15.64
N THR A 347 10.22 -4.46 -15.84
CA THR A 347 11.29 -3.65 -15.22
C THR A 347 10.79 -2.87 -14.00
N VAL A 348 11.70 -2.26 -13.26
CA VAL A 348 11.34 -1.35 -12.16
C VAL A 348 10.62 -0.10 -12.69
N GLU A 349 10.98 0.37 -13.89
CA GLU A 349 10.33 1.48 -14.58
C GLU A 349 8.88 1.13 -14.94
N ASP A 350 8.62 -0.09 -15.41
CA ASP A 350 7.25 -0.57 -15.67
C ASP A 350 6.41 -0.57 -14.40
N VAL A 351 6.99 -1.01 -13.27
CA VAL A 351 6.35 -0.96 -11.96
C VAL A 351 6.00 0.47 -11.57
N LYS A 352 6.95 1.41 -11.76
CA LYS A 352 6.71 2.84 -11.51
C LYS A 352 5.61 3.40 -12.40
N GLU A 353 5.63 3.08 -13.70
CA GLU A 353 4.62 3.52 -14.67
C GLU A 353 3.23 3.02 -14.30
N ILE A 354 3.09 1.72 -13.97
CA ILE A 354 1.83 1.11 -13.55
C ILE A 354 1.29 1.79 -12.29
N LEU A 355 2.14 1.96 -11.27
CA LEU A 355 1.71 2.54 -10.00
C LEU A 355 1.56 4.08 -10.05
N SER A 356 1.95 4.71 -11.16
CA SER A 356 1.68 6.11 -11.47
C SER A 356 0.55 6.29 -12.50
N ASN A 357 -0.09 5.18 -12.92
CA ASN A 357 -1.04 5.20 -14.01
C ASN A 357 -2.29 6.03 -13.66
N HIS A 358 -2.66 6.93 -14.57
CA HIS A 358 -3.87 7.74 -14.50
C HIS A 358 -4.80 7.51 -15.69
N TYR A 359 -4.77 6.31 -16.26
CA TYR A 359 -5.51 5.89 -17.47
C TYR A 359 -5.03 6.56 -18.75
N GLN A 360 -3.76 7.01 -18.81
CA GLN A 360 -3.21 7.63 -20.01
C GLN A 360 -3.39 6.72 -21.24
N GLY A 361 -3.74 7.35 -22.37
CA GLY A 361 -4.04 6.64 -23.61
C GLY A 361 -5.41 5.97 -23.66
N THR A 362 -6.26 6.18 -22.65
CA THR A 362 -7.66 5.73 -22.63
C THR A 362 -8.63 6.92 -22.56
N PRO A 363 -9.94 6.73 -22.79
CA PRO A 363 -10.95 7.80 -22.62
C PRO A 363 -11.13 8.26 -21.16
N TYR A 364 -10.57 7.56 -20.18
CA TYR A 364 -10.76 7.79 -18.75
C TYR A 364 -9.70 8.69 -18.12
N ASP A 365 -8.66 9.06 -18.89
CA ASP A 365 -7.56 9.90 -18.43
C ASP A 365 -8.05 11.29 -17.97
N PRO A 366 -7.88 11.67 -16.69
CA PRO A 366 -8.29 12.98 -16.19
C PRO A 366 -7.55 14.16 -16.86
N TYR A 367 -6.35 13.92 -17.40
CA TYR A 367 -5.58 14.93 -18.14
C TYR A 367 -5.77 14.83 -19.67
N GLY A 368 -6.59 13.87 -20.12
CA GLY A 368 -6.84 13.62 -21.53
C GLY A 368 -7.51 14.80 -22.23
N SER A 369 -7.16 15.00 -23.49
CA SER A 369 -7.76 16.06 -24.34
C SER A 369 -8.61 15.49 -25.49
N LYS A 370 -8.72 14.16 -25.60
CA LYS A 370 -9.40 13.46 -26.70
C LYS A 370 -10.60 12.66 -26.22
N GLY A 371 -11.60 12.54 -27.09
CA GLY A 371 -12.79 11.74 -26.83
C GLY A 371 -13.87 12.48 -26.05
N ASP A 372 -14.75 11.71 -25.41
CA ASP A 372 -15.85 12.22 -24.59
C ASP A 372 -15.32 12.67 -23.21
N THR A 373 -15.32 13.97 -22.98
CA THR A 373 -14.83 14.56 -21.73
C THR A 373 -15.65 14.17 -20.50
N SER A 374 -16.87 13.63 -20.68
CA SER A 374 -17.68 13.11 -19.56
C SER A 374 -17.13 11.81 -18.97
N LEU A 375 -16.22 11.14 -19.69
CA LEU A 375 -15.54 9.93 -19.21
C LEU A 375 -14.23 10.23 -18.47
N HIS A 376 -13.70 11.45 -18.56
CA HIS A 376 -12.47 11.83 -17.87
C HIS A 376 -12.65 11.75 -16.36
N GLY A 377 -11.79 10.97 -15.70
CA GLY A 377 -11.87 10.76 -14.27
C GLY A 377 -13.06 9.92 -13.80
N LEU A 378 -13.71 9.16 -14.71
CA LEU A 378 -14.81 8.25 -14.35
C LEU A 378 -14.35 7.18 -13.36
N PHE A 379 -13.13 6.68 -13.53
CA PHE A 379 -12.52 5.67 -12.67
C PHE A 379 -11.41 6.27 -11.81
N ARG A 380 -11.21 5.72 -10.62
CA ARG A 380 -10.16 6.13 -9.70
C ARG A 380 -8.79 5.77 -10.27
N PRO A 381 -7.88 6.75 -10.53
CA PRO A 381 -6.52 6.49 -11.01
C PRO A 381 -5.67 5.75 -9.97
N ILE A 382 -4.66 5.00 -10.42
CA ILE A 382 -3.63 4.43 -9.54
C ILE A 382 -2.73 5.56 -9.03
N GLY A 383 -2.14 6.36 -9.93
CA GLY A 383 -1.45 7.59 -9.61
C GLY A 383 -2.45 8.69 -9.27
N ILE A 384 -2.60 9.01 -8.00
CA ILE A 384 -3.59 9.96 -7.50
C ILE A 384 -2.94 11.02 -6.60
N ASN A 385 -3.61 12.17 -6.45
CA ASN A 385 -3.10 13.30 -5.64
C ASN A 385 -2.79 12.95 -4.19
N ARG A 386 -3.46 11.94 -3.63
CA ARG A 386 -3.34 11.49 -2.24
C ARG A 386 -2.43 10.30 -2.03
N ASN A 387 -1.64 9.86 -3.03
CA ASN A 387 -0.55 8.95 -2.78
C ASN A 387 0.34 9.54 -1.67
N SER A 388 0.66 8.74 -0.64
CA SER A 388 1.56 9.12 0.45
C SER A 388 2.98 8.71 0.15
N GLN A 389 3.16 7.52 -0.40
CA GLN A 389 4.42 6.94 -0.84
C GLN A 389 4.19 5.87 -1.92
N LEU A 390 5.25 5.56 -2.66
CA LEU A 390 5.42 4.35 -3.45
C LEU A 390 6.77 3.74 -3.07
N ALA A 391 6.77 2.45 -2.73
CA ALA A 391 8.00 1.68 -2.59
C ALA A 391 7.95 0.44 -3.49
N CYS A 392 9.10 0.07 -4.06
CA CYS A 392 9.33 -1.21 -4.73
C CYS A 392 10.57 -1.87 -4.13
N VAL A 393 10.41 -3.04 -3.56
CA VAL A 393 11.52 -3.85 -3.09
C VAL A 393 11.96 -4.77 -4.21
N GLN A 394 13.22 -4.63 -4.64
CA GLN A 394 13.90 -5.48 -5.63
C GLN A 394 14.93 -6.34 -4.92
N ILE A 395 14.74 -7.68 -4.93
CA ILE A 395 15.70 -8.62 -4.33
C ILE A 395 16.45 -9.34 -5.44
N ARG A 396 17.71 -8.96 -5.64
CA ARG A 396 18.56 -9.35 -6.77
C ARG A 396 19.32 -10.65 -6.50
N PRO A 397 18.98 -11.79 -7.15
CA PRO A 397 19.58 -13.10 -6.85
C PRO A 397 21.06 -13.20 -7.20
N TYR A 398 21.54 -12.35 -8.11
CA TYR A 398 22.92 -12.33 -8.62
C TYR A 398 23.88 -11.49 -7.77
N MET A 399 23.34 -10.76 -6.76
CA MET A 399 24.15 -9.95 -5.86
C MET A 399 24.37 -10.66 -4.52
N PRO A 400 25.51 -10.41 -3.84
CA PRO A 400 25.75 -10.93 -2.51
C PRO A 400 24.73 -10.39 -1.51
N GLU A 401 24.47 -11.14 -0.43
CA GLU A 401 23.47 -10.80 0.59
C GLU A 401 23.64 -9.39 1.15
N SER A 402 24.87 -8.92 1.23
CA SER A 402 25.21 -7.60 1.77
C SER A 402 24.64 -6.41 0.98
N CYS A 403 24.41 -6.55 -0.33
CA CYS A 403 23.86 -5.49 -1.18
C CYS A 403 22.75 -5.99 -2.12
N ARG A 404 22.21 -7.17 -1.86
CA ARG A 404 21.21 -7.84 -2.71
C ARG A 404 19.94 -7.03 -2.88
N THR A 405 19.43 -6.44 -1.80
CA THR A 405 18.14 -5.81 -1.79
C THR A 405 18.25 -4.30 -1.95
N ILE A 406 17.49 -3.79 -2.90
CA ILE A 406 17.28 -2.36 -3.16
C ILE A 406 15.82 -2.04 -2.87
N GLU A 407 15.58 -0.98 -2.14
CA GLU A 407 14.27 -0.39 -1.95
C GLU A 407 14.17 0.90 -2.75
N TRP A 408 13.39 0.87 -3.84
CA TRP A 408 13.09 2.03 -4.66
C TRP A 408 11.95 2.79 -4.01
N VAL A 409 12.11 4.09 -3.81
CA VAL A 409 11.14 4.91 -3.07
C VAL A 409 10.82 6.21 -3.77
N THR A 410 9.59 6.65 -3.62
CA THR A 410 9.15 8.02 -3.87
C THR A 410 8.05 8.41 -2.89
N PHE A 411 7.84 9.69 -2.69
CA PHE A 411 6.81 10.22 -1.80
C PHE A 411 5.77 11.05 -2.55
N ALA A 412 4.63 11.28 -1.90
CA ALA A 412 3.52 12.07 -2.40
C ALA A 412 2.94 11.53 -3.71
N SER A 413 2.30 12.37 -4.55
CA SER A 413 1.75 11.95 -5.83
C SER A 413 2.86 11.51 -6.78
N ASN A 414 2.97 10.22 -6.98
CA ASN A 414 4.06 9.60 -7.74
C ASN A 414 3.99 9.84 -9.25
N VAL A 415 2.87 10.31 -9.79
CA VAL A 415 2.77 10.79 -11.19
C VAL A 415 3.84 11.83 -11.49
N PHE A 416 4.10 12.72 -10.53
CA PHE A 416 4.98 13.89 -10.69
C PHE A 416 6.37 13.71 -10.06
N ASN A 417 6.67 12.56 -9.46
CA ASN A 417 7.87 12.38 -8.66
C ASN A 417 8.75 11.24 -9.18
N ALA A 418 10.06 11.41 -9.01
CA ALA A 418 11.05 10.43 -9.42
C ALA A 418 11.13 9.24 -8.45
N PHE A 419 11.56 8.09 -8.95
CA PHE A 419 11.76 6.85 -8.21
C PHE A 419 13.24 6.65 -7.94
N CYS A 420 13.64 6.49 -6.68
CA CYS A 420 15.02 6.54 -6.25
C CYS A 420 15.40 5.31 -5.42
N PRO A 421 16.51 4.62 -5.71
CA PRO A 421 16.93 3.41 -5.03
C PRO A 421 17.64 3.72 -3.71
N LEU A 422 17.45 2.87 -2.70
CA LEU A 422 18.22 2.85 -1.46
C LEU A 422 18.68 1.42 -1.15
N TYR A 423 19.93 1.27 -0.75
CA TYR A 423 20.42 0.03 -0.16
C TYR A 423 19.83 -0.11 1.24
N VAL A 424 19.34 -1.31 1.57
CA VAL A 424 18.64 -1.57 2.84
C VAL A 424 19.54 -2.08 3.96
N ASN A 425 20.72 -2.61 3.62
CA ASN A 425 21.68 -3.07 4.63
C ASN A 425 22.49 -1.90 5.22
N VAL A 426 21.81 -1.01 5.92
CA VAL A 426 22.34 0.21 6.53
C VAL A 426 21.83 0.35 7.97
N ASN A 427 22.53 1.09 8.82
CA ASN A 427 22.07 1.42 10.18
C ASN A 427 21.40 2.79 10.25
N ARG A 428 21.58 3.62 9.24
CA ARG A 428 20.95 4.93 9.11
C ARG A 428 20.63 5.23 7.65
N ALA A 429 19.61 6.03 7.44
CA ALA A 429 19.25 6.54 6.13
C ALA A 429 19.58 8.04 5.99
N PRO A 430 19.72 8.56 4.76
CA PRO A 430 20.02 9.97 4.51
C PRO A 430 18.97 10.90 5.08
N HIS A 431 19.39 12.05 5.58
CA HIS A 431 18.52 13.06 6.17
C HIS A 431 17.38 13.49 5.23
N TYR A 432 17.65 13.59 3.95
CA TYR A 432 16.64 14.00 2.94
C TYR A 432 15.42 13.08 2.90
N PHE A 433 15.57 11.79 3.22
CA PHE A 433 14.49 10.80 3.28
C PHE A 433 13.87 10.65 4.67
N THR A 434 14.64 10.91 5.74
CA THR A 434 14.19 10.70 7.12
C THR A 434 13.54 11.93 7.74
N TYR A 435 13.86 13.11 7.24
CA TYR A 435 13.37 14.38 7.77
C TYR A 435 12.04 14.77 7.12
N THR A 436 10.96 14.62 7.87
CA THR A 436 9.63 15.06 7.45
C THR A 436 8.96 15.83 8.57
N PRO A 437 9.25 17.15 8.69
CA PRO A 437 8.70 17.98 9.74
C PRO A 437 7.22 18.30 9.52
N ALA A 438 6.53 18.74 10.57
CA ALA A 438 5.12 19.15 10.51
C ALA A 438 4.85 20.40 9.65
N HIS A 439 5.91 21.12 9.24
CA HIS A 439 5.83 22.28 8.34
C HIS A 439 6.54 21.98 7.03
N VAL A 440 6.13 22.66 5.96
CA VAL A 440 6.74 22.50 4.62
C VAL A 440 8.21 22.92 4.63
N SER A 441 9.07 22.05 4.11
CA SER A 441 10.49 22.31 3.91
C SER A 441 11.02 21.52 2.73
N THR A 442 11.70 22.16 1.78
CA THR A 442 12.36 21.47 0.66
C THR A 442 13.63 20.70 1.07
N ASP A 443 14.05 20.78 2.33
CA ASP A 443 15.05 19.88 2.93
C ASP A 443 14.50 18.45 3.17
N SER A 444 13.21 18.25 2.96
CA SER A 444 12.49 16.99 3.04
C SER A 444 12.08 16.52 1.65
N PHE A 445 12.44 15.31 1.28
CA PHE A 445 12.01 14.73 0.01
C PHE A 445 10.48 14.61 -0.07
N TYR A 446 9.80 14.27 1.04
CA TYR A 446 8.33 14.26 1.08
C TYR A 446 7.72 15.61 0.69
N TRP A 447 8.18 16.70 1.32
CA TRP A 447 7.62 18.02 1.06
C TRP A 447 8.01 18.58 -0.31
N ALA A 448 9.23 18.31 -0.77
CA ALA A 448 9.66 18.66 -2.14
C ALA A 448 8.80 17.95 -3.19
N SER A 449 8.54 16.66 -2.99
CA SER A 449 7.65 15.85 -3.83
C SER A 449 6.20 16.35 -3.81
N ARG A 450 5.69 16.73 -2.62
CA ARG A 450 4.33 17.30 -2.50
C ARG A 450 4.22 18.65 -3.22
N LEU A 451 5.24 19.47 -3.13
CA LEU A 451 5.28 20.76 -3.82
C LEU A 451 5.33 20.58 -5.34
N MET A 452 6.19 19.67 -5.84
CA MET A 452 6.26 19.30 -7.26
C MET A 452 4.89 18.92 -7.81
N ALA A 453 4.19 18.02 -7.12
CA ALA A 453 2.87 17.56 -7.52
C ALA A 453 1.82 18.69 -7.49
N ALA A 454 1.78 19.48 -6.43
CA ALA A 454 0.81 20.57 -6.27
C ALA A 454 0.97 21.68 -7.32
N LEU A 455 2.19 21.93 -7.80
CA LEU A 455 2.46 22.90 -8.87
C LEU A 455 2.15 22.32 -10.26
N SER A 456 2.42 21.01 -10.45
CA SER A 456 2.31 20.39 -11.77
C SER A 456 0.88 19.95 -12.12
N ASP A 457 0.11 19.44 -11.17
CA ASP A 457 -1.23 18.90 -11.41
C ASP A 457 -2.20 19.90 -12.08
N PRO A 458 -2.38 21.14 -11.59
CA PRO A 458 -3.27 22.11 -12.23
C PRO A 458 -2.83 22.56 -13.63
N HIS A 459 -1.58 22.34 -13.96
CA HIS A 459 -0.92 22.74 -15.21
C HIS A 459 -0.21 21.56 -15.88
N PHE A 460 -0.85 20.39 -15.86
CA PHE A 460 -0.27 19.10 -16.31
C PHE A 460 0.39 19.22 -17.69
N SER A 461 -0.35 19.68 -18.69
CA SER A 461 0.13 19.75 -20.08
C SER A 461 1.33 20.68 -20.28
N GLN A 462 1.52 21.68 -19.41
CA GLN A 462 2.64 22.62 -19.48
C GLN A 462 3.85 22.14 -18.69
N ASN A 463 3.64 21.35 -17.63
CA ASN A 463 4.71 20.93 -16.72
C ASN A 463 5.21 19.50 -16.97
N ILE A 464 4.40 18.65 -17.63
CA ILE A 464 4.71 17.22 -17.73
C ILE A 464 6.08 16.94 -18.37
N ALA A 465 6.48 17.71 -19.39
CA ALA A 465 7.79 17.52 -20.01
C ALA A 465 8.98 17.80 -19.04
N HIS A 466 8.81 18.73 -18.10
CA HIS A 466 9.83 18.98 -17.06
C HIS A 466 9.85 17.86 -16.02
N VAL A 467 8.68 17.33 -15.69
CA VAL A 467 8.53 16.19 -14.77
C VAL A 467 9.13 14.92 -15.36
N GLU A 468 8.81 14.59 -16.61
CA GLU A 468 9.38 13.43 -17.32
C GLU A 468 10.91 13.52 -17.41
N HIS A 469 11.46 14.68 -17.78
CA HIS A 469 12.89 14.89 -17.82
C HIS A 469 13.55 14.72 -16.44
N TYR A 470 12.92 15.19 -15.37
CA TYR A 470 13.36 14.97 -14.00
C TYR A 470 13.38 13.46 -13.65
N GLN A 471 12.29 12.75 -13.96
CA GLN A 471 12.18 11.32 -13.70
C GLN A 471 13.24 10.52 -14.48
N GLU A 472 13.47 10.84 -15.75
CA GLU A 472 14.50 10.24 -16.58
C GLU A 472 15.91 10.50 -16.03
N ASN A 473 16.21 11.74 -15.64
CA ASN A 473 17.52 12.09 -15.09
C ASN A 473 17.81 11.35 -13.79
N VAL A 474 16.85 11.32 -12.87
CA VAL A 474 17.00 10.54 -11.63
C VAL A 474 17.15 9.06 -11.95
N GLY A 475 16.38 8.52 -12.89
CA GLY A 475 16.41 7.11 -13.28
C GLY A 475 17.81 6.68 -13.75
N TRP A 476 18.33 7.27 -14.84
CA TRP A 476 19.62 6.83 -15.38
C TRP A 476 20.80 7.14 -14.44
N ARG A 477 20.76 8.24 -13.68
CA ARG A 477 21.78 8.54 -12.66
C ARG A 477 21.75 7.56 -11.50
N SER A 478 20.57 7.08 -11.10
CA SER A 478 20.39 6.05 -10.09
C SER A 478 21.04 4.72 -10.52
N TYR A 479 20.76 4.26 -11.73
CA TYR A 479 21.39 3.03 -12.24
C TYR A 479 22.91 3.15 -12.32
N LYS A 480 23.42 4.29 -12.75
CA LYS A 480 24.86 4.55 -12.79
C LYS A 480 25.49 4.47 -11.39
N LEU A 481 24.87 5.08 -10.39
CA LEU A 481 25.33 5.02 -9.00
C LEU A 481 25.25 3.58 -8.46
N LEU A 482 24.15 2.86 -8.72
CA LEU A 482 24.05 1.46 -8.31
C LEU A 482 25.18 0.60 -8.90
N GLU A 483 25.50 0.74 -10.21
CA GLU A 483 26.60 0.02 -10.85
C GLU A 483 27.95 0.35 -10.21
N GLU A 484 28.22 1.63 -9.92
CA GLU A 484 29.47 2.08 -9.29
C GLU A 484 29.62 1.50 -7.87
N TRP A 485 28.57 1.56 -7.04
CA TRP A 485 28.62 1.09 -5.66
C TRP A 485 28.55 -0.43 -5.54
N ASP A 486 27.75 -1.11 -6.35
CA ASP A 486 27.74 -2.58 -6.44
C ASP A 486 29.13 -3.11 -6.76
N LYS A 487 29.83 -2.50 -7.74
CA LYS A 487 31.21 -2.85 -8.07
C LYS A 487 32.16 -2.69 -6.89
N LEU A 488 32.03 -1.59 -6.13
CA LEU A 488 32.87 -1.36 -4.93
C LEU A 488 32.63 -2.41 -3.85
N VAL A 489 31.38 -2.84 -3.62
CA VAL A 489 31.06 -3.91 -2.66
C VAL A 489 31.67 -5.23 -3.11
N LEU A 490 31.54 -5.57 -4.40
CA LEU A 490 32.08 -6.81 -4.96
C LEU A 490 33.62 -6.85 -4.93
N GLU A 491 34.30 -5.74 -5.25
CA GLU A 491 35.76 -5.65 -5.23
C GLU A 491 36.34 -5.76 -3.82
N LYS A 492 35.61 -5.28 -2.79
CA LYS A 492 36.07 -5.32 -1.40
C LYS A 492 35.75 -6.63 -0.67
N ASP A 493 34.91 -7.50 -1.25
CA ASP A 493 34.45 -8.77 -0.66
C ASP A 493 34.06 -8.63 0.82
N MET A 494 33.18 -7.65 1.11
CA MET A 494 32.81 -7.27 2.47
C MET A 494 31.73 -8.18 3.04
N SER A 495 31.83 -8.48 4.34
CA SER A 495 30.74 -9.17 5.05
C SER A 495 29.47 -8.32 5.08
N TYR A 496 28.35 -8.94 5.46
CA TYR A 496 27.07 -8.25 5.57
C TYR A 496 27.17 -7.02 6.49
N GLU A 497 27.69 -7.20 7.69
CA GLU A 497 27.87 -6.12 8.68
C GLU A 497 28.94 -5.11 8.25
N GLY A 498 30.01 -5.58 7.64
CA GLY A 498 31.12 -4.73 7.21
C GLY A 498 30.77 -3.78 6.06
N SER A 499 29.78 -4.15 5.24
CA SER A 499 29.34 -3.33 4.10
C SER A 499 28.39 -2.17 4.46
N ALA A 500 27.79 -2.19 5.64
CA ALA A 500 26.77 -1.21 6.02
C ALA A 500 27.25 0.25 5.89
N SER A 501 28.46 0.57 6.36
CA SER A 501 29.00 1.94 6.27
C SER A 501 29.22 2.38 4.81
N LEU A 502 29.68 1.47 3.94
CA LEU A 502 29.87 1.76 2.53
C LEU A 502 28.53 2.01 1.82
N LEU A 503 27.49 1.24 2.17
CA LEU A 503 26.17 1.39 1.62
C LEU A 503 25.45 2.65 2.16
N GLU A 504 25.78 3.10 3.38
CA GLU A 504 25.37 4.41 3.89
C GLU A 504 25.96 5.56 3.06
N GLU A 505 27.25 5.47 2.67
CA GLU A 505 27.88 6.43 1.77
C GLU A 505 27.21 6.40 0.37
N ALA A 506 26.85 5.22 -0.13
CA ALA A 506 26.11 5.08 -1.37
C ALA A 506 24.74 5.78 -1.31
N ASN A 507 23.98 5.54 -0.25
CA ASN A 507 22.69 6.16 -0.05
C ASN A 507 22.78 7.70 0.08
N GLU A 508 23.83 8.23 0.73
CA GLU A 508 24.08 9.67 0.80
C GLU A 508 24.40 10.26 -0.60
N ALA A 509 25.18 9.55 -1.42
CA ALA A 509 25.46 9.98 -2.79
C ALA A 509 24.19 10.00 -3.65
N ILE A 510 23.34 8.98 -3.52
CA ILE A 510 22.03 8.89 -4.18
C ILE A 510 21.10 10.03 -3.72
N ALA A 511 21.01 10.26 -2.41
CA ALA A 511 20.19 11.34 -1.85
C ALA A 511 20.62 12.73 -2.33
N LYS A 512 21.94 12.95 -2.42
CA LYS A 512 22.49 14.20 -2.97
C LYS A 512 22.10 14.40 -4.43
N MET A 513 22.27 13.37 -5.25
CA MET A 513 21.86 13.38 -6.66
C MET A 513 20.37 13.67 -6.81
N LEU A 514 19.53 12.97 -6.05
CA LEU A 514 18.08 13.19 -6.08
C LEU A 514 17.70 14.62 -5.71
N ARG A 515 18.32 15.18 -4.66
CA ARG A 515 18.07 16.55 -4.24
C ARG A 515 18.42 17.57 -5.33
N GLU A 516 19.59 17.43 -5.96
CA GLU A 516 20.03 18.31 -7.05
C GLU A 516 19.03 18.30 -8.23
N GLU A 517 18.57 17.11 -8.64
CA GLU A 517 17.59 16.99 -9.72
C GLU A 517 16.20 17.50 -9.32
N THR A 518 15.78 17.26 -8.06
CA THR A 518 14.50 17.77 -7.54
C THR A 518 14.48 19.28 -7.47
N ASP A 519 15.54 19.92 -6.99
CA ASP A 519 15.66 21.38 -6.91
C ASP A 519 15.60 21.99 -8.33
N THR A 520 16.32 21.40 -9.30
CA THR A 520 16.30 21.84 -10.70
C THR A 520 14.91 21.71 -11.33
N ALA A 521 14.21 20.61 -11.05
CA ALA A 521 12.86 20.39 -11.56
C ALA A 521 11.85 21.36 -10.93
N LEU A 522 11.96 21.64 -9.63
CA LEU A 522 11.12 22.62 -8.93
C LEU A 522 11.31 24.03 -9.49
N ASP A 523 12.54 24.44 -9.81
CA ASP A 523 12.82 25.74 -10.45
C ASP A 523 12.08 25.84 -11.78
N ASN A 524 12.17 24.83 -12.65
CA ASN A 524 11.51 24.81 -13.95
C ASN A 524 9.97 24.85 -13.83
N VAL A 525 9.40 23.98 -12.98
CA VAL A 525 7.95 23.89 -12.77
C VAL A 525 7.41 25.18 -12.15
N LEU A 526 8.12 25.76 -11.19
CA LEU A 526 7.72 27.01 -10.54
C LEU A 526 7.74 28.19 -11.53
N GLU A 527 8.75 28.26 -12.40
CA GLU A 527 8.82 29.29 -13.44
C GLU A 527 7.62 29.20 -14.39
N VAL A 528 7.32 27.99 -14.92
CA VAL A 528 6.16 27.77 -15.79
C VAL A 528 4.86 28.13 -15.09
N THR A 529 4.63 27.59 -13.89
CA THR A 529 3.40 27.78 -13.13
C THR A 529 3.19 29.26 -12.75
N SER A 530 4.27 29.97 -12.40
CA SER A 530 4.19 31.40 -12.07
C SER A 530 3.71 32.25 -13.24
N ARG A 531 4.07 31.90 -14.48
CA ARG A 531 3.59 32.57 -15.69
C ARG A 531 2.10 32.29 -15.98
N LEU A 532 1.54 31.22 -15.43
CA LEU A 532 0.15 30.80 -15.60
C LEU A 532 -0.78 31.28 -14.48
N MET A 533 -0.28 32.08 -13.54
CA MET A 533 -1.10 32.63 -12.45
C MET A 533 -2.26 33.46 -13.00
N LYS A 534 -3.47 33.31 -12.39
CA LYS A 534 -4.69 34.00 -12.87
C LYS A 534 -4.63 35.54 -12.77
N ASN A 535 -3.82 36.07 -11.88
CA ASN A 535 -3.63 37.53 -11.73
C ASN A 535 -2.55 38.12 -12.66
N ALA A 536 -2.10 37.38 -13.68
CA ALA A 536 -1.22 37.90 -14.71
C ALA A 536 -1.91 39.03 -15.46
N PHE A 537 -1.22 40.18 -15.60
CA PHE A 537 -1.71 41.35 -16.33
C PHE A 537 -0.58 41.93 -17.16
N ALA A 538 -0.75 41.91 -18.49
CA ALA A 538 0.29 42.36 -19.45
C ALA A 538 -0.11 43.61 -20.25
N ARG A 539 -1.28 44.21 -20.01
CA ARG A 539 -1.83 45.27 -20.87
C ARG A 539 -1.02 46.57 -20.81
N ALA A 540 -0.42 46.86 -19.64
CA ALA A 540 0.36 48.09 -19.44
C ALA A 540 1.88 47.86 -19.54
N ASP A 541 2.33 46.61 -19.71
CA ASP A 541 3.76 46.22 -19.68
C ASP A 541 4.35 46.02 -21.08
N ARG A 542 3.63 46.46 -22.13
CA ARG A 542 4.07 46.37 -23.53
C ARG A 542 4.71 47.66 -24.01
#